data_727a78c51731e40a78e34edcca2362e9
#
_entry.id   727a78c51731e40a78e34edcca2362e9
#
_cell.length_a   1.000
_cell.length_b   1.000
_cell.length_c   1.000
_cell.angle_alpha   90.00
_cell.angle_beta   90.00
_cell.angle_gamma   90.00
#
_symmetry.space_group_name_H-M   'P 1'
#
loop_
_entity.id
_entity.type
_entity.pdbx_description
1 polymer ?
#
loop_
_entity_poly.entity_id
_entity_poly.type
_entity_poly.pdbx_seq_one_letter_code
_entity_poly.pdbx_strand_id
1 'polypeptide(L)'
;MSPEIANEKSNALLQGSILRSLAKIGVPVILANLLQSGYIMIDAFWVGRLGDKAVAAISVSQPIIFLAFALGIGLSVAGTTLVAQCIGARLYQQANDIAAQVFTLSILFSIPIAVAGYFLAPWMLHALGTQNEVFPYALSFLRVIISGIIFTFGFSMLQSLMRGAGEVRIPLLITLGTLILNAIMDPLLIFGYGIIPAFGVAGAAIATLINQGIAMIAGLLVLRFGRVGLKIYFRAMRPKVEMVKSVVRLGMPASIELCAHALGASGMMTLVTGLGTDVTAAYGVVININALVIVPAIGMSIATATLVGQNVGAGQSERARAIGRLSGAISFLILTAIGLIGVVFSPYIIGTFAPDQPMVIAHGTHFFHLIAPSYGLIGLQMALNGAFRATGRTMTTMVLALVSQWLIQIPLAWGLSHYTSLGVSGLWWAFPITNLLMAGLTIMFFERIDWQRSTLTHSLGASSEKQPDTV
;
A
#
# COMPACT_ATOMS: atom_id res chain seq x y z
N MET A 1 26.57 2.44 -13.57
CA MET A 1 26.95 1.36 -12.67
C MET A 1 27.21 0.15 -13.54
N SER A 2 28.36 -0.46 -13.38
CA SER A 2 28.72 -1.63 -14.17
C SER A 2 27.79 -2.81 -13.86
N PRO A 3 27.58 -3.74 -14.77
CA PRO A 3 26.85 -4.98 -14.53
C PRO A 3 27.35 -5.73 -13.28
N GLU A 4 28.60 -5.49 -12.87
CA GLU A 4 29.23 -6.07 -11.69
C GLU A 4 28.57 -5.67 -10.37
N ILE A 5 28.21 -4.40 -10.18
CA ILE A 5 27.57 -3.95 -8.92
C ILE A 5 26.10 -4.45 -8.83
N ALA A 6 25.41 -4.54 -9.98
CA ALA A 6 24.07 -5.17 -10.03
C ALA A 6 24.16 -6.66 -9.68
N ASN A 7 25.20 -7.36 -10.18
CA ASN A 7 25.46 -8.74 -9.87
C ASN A 7 25.82 -8.97 -8.40
N GLU A 8 26.64 -8.10 -7.81
CA GLU A 8 27.06 -8.21 -6.40
C GLU A 8 25.86 -8.04 -5.45
N LYS A 9 25.01 -7.02 -5.69
CA LYS A 9 23.79 -6.81 -4.91
C LYS A 9 22.79 -7.97 -5.08
N SER A 10 22.59 -8.45 -6.30
CA SER A 10 21.72 -9.59 -6.59
C SER A 10 22.23 -10.86 -5.93
N ASN A 11 23.54 -11.16 -6.04
CA ASN A 11 24.14 -12.33 -5.40
C ASN A 11 23.99 -12.31 -3.87
N ALA A 12 24.10 -11.15 -3.23
CA ALA A 12 23.88 -11.02 -1.79
C ALA A 12 22.44 -11.37 -1.37
N LEU A 13 21.44 -11.11 -2.22
CA LEU A 13 20.03 -11.44 -1.97
C LEU A 13 19.70 -12.91 -2.34
N LEU A 14 20.40 -13.46 -3.32
CA LEU A 14 20.20 -14.85 -3.79
C LEU A 14 20.97 -15.89 -2.98
N GLN A 15 22.12 -15.55 -2.38
CA GLN A 15 23.00 -16.50 -1.70
C GLN A 15 23.21 -16.21 -0.21
N GLY A 16 22.91 -14.99 0.26
CA GLY A 16 23.09 -14.57 1.65
C GLY A 16 22.09 -15.20 2.64
N SER A 17 22.26 -14.92 3.92
CA SER A 17 21.29 -15.30 4.97
C SER A 17 19.93 -14.67 4.67
N ILE A 18 18.87 -15.46 4.68
CA ILE A 18 17.49 -15.02 4.41
C ILE A 18 17.08 -13.94 5.41
N LEU A 19 17.36 -14.14 6.70
CA LEU A 19 17.03 -13.19 7.76
C LEU A 19 17.70 -11.82 7.53
N ARG A 20 18.99 -11.82 7.19
CA ARG A 20 19.74 -10.58 6.90
C ARG A 20 19.18 -9.88 5.65
N SER A 21 18.81 -10.65 4.62
CA SER A 21 18.20 -10.11 3.40
C SER A 21 16.83 -9.50 3.66
N LEU A 22 15.99 -10.17 4.46
CA LEU A 22 14.69 -9.65 4.90
C LEU A 22 14.84 -8.36 5.70
N ALA A 23 15.77 -8.31 6.66
CA ALA A 23 16.03 -7.12 7.44
C ALA A 23 16.59 -5.97 6.57
N LYS A 24 17.50 -6.27 5.63
CA LYS A 24 18.11 -5.27 4.72
C LYS A 24 17.08 -4.58 3.83
N ILE A 25 16.03 -5.30 3.40
CA ILE A 25 14.95 -4.73 2.58
C ILE A 25 13.80 -4.26 3.47
N GLY A 26 13.37 -5.05 4.46
CA GLY A 26 12.20 -4.78 5.27
C GLY A 26 12.34 -3.53 6.14
N VAL A 27 13.46 -3.37 6.84
CA VAL A 27 13.65 -2.23 7.75
C VAL A 27 13.56 -0.87 7.03
N PRO A 28 14.27 -0.63 5.90
CA PRO A 28 14.11 0.64 5.18
C PRO A 28 12.70 0.85 4.62
N VAL A 29 12.01 -0.21 4.21
CA VAL A 29 10.62 -0.09 3.72
C VAL A 29 9.66 0.22 4.88
N ILE A 30 9.82 -0.39 6.05
CA ILE A 30 9.05 -0.06 7.25
C ILE A 30 9.27 1.43 7.61
N LEU A 31 10.53 1.88 7.63
CA LEU A 31 10.86 3.28 7.89
C LEU A 31 10.22 4.23 6.86
N ALA A 32 10.25 3.88 5.58
CA ALA A 32 9.62 4.68 4.54
C ALA A 32 8.09 4.78 4.73
N ASN A 33 7.43 3.69 5.14
CA ASN A 33 6.00 3.71 5.45
C ASN A 33 5.68 4.51 6.72
N LEU A 34 6.55 4.46 7.74
CA LEU A 34 6.42 5.32 8.94
C LEU A 34 6.57 6.80 8.59
N LEU A 35 7.55 7.15 7.73
CA LEU A 35 7.69 8.52 7.22
C LEU A 35 6.45 8.96 6.44
N GLN A 36 5.85 8.06 5.66
CA GLN A 36 4.60 8.35 4.95
C GLN A 36 3.43 8.62 5.91
N SER A 37 3.35 7.88 7.03
CA SER A 37 2.38 8.18 8.08
C SER A 37 2.66 9.55 8.74
N GLY A 38 3.93 9.88 8.98
CA GLY A 38 4.33 11.20 9.45
C GLY A 38 3.95 12.34 8.49
N TYR A 39 4.03 12.10 7.18
CA TYR A 39 3.59 13.03 6.15
C TYR A 39 2.10 13.37 6.32
N ILE A 40 1.24 12.35 6.45
CA ILE A 40 -0.20 12.54 6.67
C ILE A 40 -0.47 13.32 7.97
N MET A 41 0.30 13.07 9.03
CA MET A 41 0.16 13.78 10.30
C MET A 41 0.54 15.26 10.19
N ILE A 42 1.58 15.59 9.42
CA ILE A 42 2.01 16.98 9.17
C ILE A 42 0.92 17.73 8.39
N ASP A 43 0.39 17.12 7.32
CA ASP A 43 -0.73 17.69 6.55
C ASP A 43 -1.93 17.96 7.46
N ALA A 44 -2.34 16.98 8.27
CA ALA A 44 -3.46 17.12 9.21
C ALA A 44 -3.22 18.21 10.25
N PHE A 45 -2.00 18.37 10.76
CA PHE A 45 -1.64 19.41 11.71
C PHE A 45 -1.78 20.82 11.13
N TRP A 46 -1.30 21.07 9.90
CA TRP A 46 -1.38 22.36 9.28
C TRP A 46 -2.82 22.70 8.83
N VAL A 47 -3.53 21.72 8.28
CA VAL A 47 -4.94 21.89 7.87
C VAL A 47 -5.85 22.09 9.07
N GLY A 48 -5.56 21.42 10.20
CA GLY A 48 -6.31 21.64 11.45
C GLY A 48 -6.33 23.08 11.92
N ARG A 49 -5.31 23.88 11.57
CA ARG A 49 -5.24 25.32 11.89
C ARG A 49 -6.12 26.21 10.99
N LEU A 50 -6.66 25.68 9.89
CA LEU A 50 -7.64 26.39 9.04
C LEU A 50 -9.05 26.30 9.59
N GLY A 51 -9.30 25.45 10.60
CA GLY A 51 -10.59 25.25 11.26
C GLY A 51 -11.36 24.02 10.76
N ASP A 52 -12.51 23.78 11.39
CA ASP A 52 -13.29 22.54 11.27
C ASP A 52 -13.75 22.23 9.84
N LYS A 53 -14.12 23.26 9.06
CA LYS A 53 -14.56 23.10 7.67
C LYS A 53 -13.46 22.54 6.76
N ALA A 54 -12.20 22.93 7.01
CA ALA A 54 -11.05 22.45 6.27
C ALA A 54 -10.75 20.97 6.60
N VAL A 55 -10.79 20.61 7.87
CA VAL A 55 -10.61 19.22 8.32
C VAL A 55 -11.71 18.32 7.77
N ALA A 56 -12.98 18.77 7.84
CA ALA A 56 -14.12 18.04 7.29
C ALA A 56 -13.99 17.85 5.77
N ALA A 57 -13.49 18.86 5.04
CA ALA A 57 -13.28 18.79 3.59
C ALA A 57 -12.29 17.69 3.20
N ILE A 58 -11.16 17.59 3.90
CA ILE A 58 -10.18 16.52 3.67
C ILE A 58 -10.77 15.17 4.05
N SER A 59 -11.42 15.05 5.20
CA SER A 59 -11.99 13.79 5.69
C SER A 59 -13.01 13.20 4.70
N VAL A 60 -13.90 14.03 4.14
CA VAL A 60 -14.88 13.58 3.13
C VAL A 60 -14.21 13.22 1.80
N SER A 61 -13.08 13.83 1.46
CA SER A 61 -12.35 13.58 0.22
C SER A 61 -11.50 12.28 0.29
N GLN A 62 -11.10 11.83 1.48
CA GLN A 62 -10.20 10.68 1.67
C GLN A 62 -10.68 9.37 1.02
N PRO A 63 -11.94 8.92 1.13
CA PRO A 63 -12.40 7.70 0.47
C PRO A 63 -12.26 7.75 -1.04
N ILE A 64 -12.52 8.91 -1.66
CA ILE A 64 -12.41 9.11 -3.11
C ILE A 64 -10.95 9.02 -3.54
N ILE A 65 -10.06 9.71 -2.81
CA ILE A 65 -8.62 9.72 -3.05
C ILE A 65 -8.05 8.32 -2.90
N PHE A 66 -8.46 7.59 -1.85
CA PHE A 66 -7.99 6.23 -1.62
C PHE A 66 -8.39 5.28 -2.76
N LEU A 67 -9.63 5.39 -3.25
CA LEU A 67 -10.10 4.58 -4.38
C LEU A 67 -9.27 4.84 -5.64
N ALA A 68 -8.97 6.10 -5.93
CA ALA A 68 -8.10 6.47 -7.05
C ALA A 68 -6.67 5.92 -6.86
N PHE A 69 -6.10 6.01 -5.66
CA PHE A 69 -4.76 5.50 -5.36
C PHE A 69 -4.66 3.98 -5.39
N ALA A 70 -5.72 3.27 -5.01
CA ALA A 70 -5.77 1.81 -5.05
C ALA A 70 -5.47 1.27 -6.46
N LEU A 71 -5.92 1.96 -7.50
CA LEU A 71 -5.61 1.61 -8.89
C LEU A 71 -4.11 1.75 -9.20
N GLY A 72 -3.46 2.83 -8.74
CA GLY A 72 -2.03 3.05 -8.91
C GLY A 72 -1.16 2.06 -8.15
N ILE A 73 -1.58 1.70 -6.92
CA ILE A 73 -0.87 0.72 -6.10
C ILE A 73 -0.92 -0.67 -6.76
N GLY A 74 -2.05 -1.06 -7.33
CA GLY A 74 -2.15 -2.32 -8.06
C GLY A 74 -1.19 -2.40 -9.27
N LEU A 75 -1.08 -1.32 -10.05
CA LEU A 75 -0.10 -1.23 -11.13
C LEU A 75 1.34 -1.33 -10.60
N SER A 76 1.60 -0.72 -9.45
CA SER A 76 2.90 -0.77 -8.76
C SER A 76 3.28 -2.19 -8.32
N VAL A 77 2.30 -3.01 -7.91
CA VAL A 77 2.52 -4.44 -7.59
C VAL A 77 2.98 -5.20 -8.83
N ALA A 78 2.36 -4.98 -9.99
CA ALA A 78 2.79 -5.59 -11.24
C ALA A 78 4.24 -5.20 -11.60
N GLY A 79 4.58 -3.91 -11.46
CA GLY A 79 5.93 -3.40 -11.70
C GLY A 79 6.98 -4.07 -10.81
N THR A 80 6.74 -4.15 -9.49
CA THR A 80 7.64 -4.82 -8.55
C THR A 80 7.85 -6.29 -8.92
N THR A 81 6.77 -7.02 -9.19
CA THR A 81 6.81 -8.46 -9.48
C THR A 81 7.61 -8.76 -10.76
N LEU A 82 7.29 -8.07 -11.86
CA LEU A 82 7.95 -8.31 -13.14
C LEU A 82 9.44 -7.94 -13.11
N VAL A 83 9.78 -6.79 -12.53
CA VAL A 83 11.19 -6.37 -12.40
C VAL A 83 11.95 -7.29 -11.47
N ALA A 84 11.39 -7.68 -10.31
CA ALA A 84 12.07 -8.57 -9.37
C ALA A 84 12.42 -9.91 -10.01
N GLN A 85 11.50 -10.52 -10.76
CA GLN A 85 11.77 -11.79 -11.44
C GLN A 85 12.81 -11.65 -12.55
N CYS A 86 12.78 -10.57 -13.35
CA CYS A 86 13.80 -10.33 -14.39
C CYS A 86 15.19 -10.09 -13.79
N ILE A 87 15.29 -9.33 -12.70
CA ILE A 87 16.56 -9.13 -11.99
C ILE A 87 17.10 -10.44 -11.44
N GLY A 88 16.24 -11.26 -10.82
CA GLY A 88 16.59 -12.59 -10.35
C GLY A 88 17.10 -13.51 -11.47
N ALA A 89 16.44 -13.50 -12.61
CA ALA A 89 16.83 -14.24 -13.81
C ALA A 89 18.08 -13.66 -14.51
N ARG A 90 18.65 -12.55 -14.03
CA ARG A 90 19.77 -11.80 -14.66
C ARG A 90 19.45 -11.24 -16.04
N LEU A 91 18.17 -11.09 -16.38
CA LEU A 91 17.67 -10.51 -17.63
C LEU A 91 17.59 -8.98 -17.51
N TYR A 92 18.73 -8.33 -17.28
CA TYR A 92 18.79 -6.89 -16.98
C TYR A 92 18.23 -5.99 -18.07
N GLN A 93 18.46 -6.36 -19.36
CA GLN A 93 17.92 -5.58 -20.48
C GLN A 93 16.40 -5.64 -20.49
N GLN A 94 15.83 -6.84 -20.30
CA GLN A 94 14.41 -7.03 -20.23
C GLN A 94 13.79 -6.32 -19.00
N ALA A 95 14.48 -6.32 -17.85
CA ALA A 95 14.08 -5.55 -16.68
C ALA A 95 14.00 -4.05 -16.97
N ASN A 96 14.96 -3.50 -17.73
CA ASN A 96 14.96 -2.09 -18.15
C ASN A 96 13.78 -1.76 -19.08
N ASP A 97 13.51 -2.64 -20.06
CA ASP A 97 12.40 -2.45 -21.00
C ASP A 97 11.05 -2.53 -20.29
N ILE A 98 10.89 -3.50 -19.37
CA ILE A 98 9.70 -3.63 -18.52
C ILE A 98 9.53 -2.38 -17.65
N ALA A 99 10.59 -1.92 -16.99
CA ALA A 99 10.54 -0.74 -16.15
C ALA A 99 10.07 0.50 -16.92
N ALA A 100 10.61 0.73 -18.13
CA ALA A 100 10.20 1.84 -18.97
C ALA A 100 8.73 1.73 -19.39
N GLN A 101 8.28 0.55 -19.83
CA GLN A 101 6.91 0.34 -20.28
C GLN A 101 5.89 0.43 -19.13
N VAL A 102 6.18 -0.18 -17.98
CA VAL A 102 5.27 -0.15 -16.81
C VAL A 102 5.17 1.26 -16.24
N PHE A 103 6.27 2.03 -16.23
CA PHE A 103 6.25 3.45 -15.87
C PHE A 103 5.34 4.24 -16.82
N THR A 104 5.52 4.06 -18.13
CA THR A 104 4.67 4.72 -19.15
C THR A 104 3.20 4.35 -18.98
N LEU A 105 2.90 3.07 -18.74
CA LEU A 105 1.53 2.62 -18.50
C LEU A 105 0.94 3.26 -17.24
N SER A 106 1.73 3.39 -16.15
CA SER A 106 1.28 4.07 -14.93
C SER A 106 0.86 5.52 -15.22
N ILE A 107 1.65 6.24 -16.03
CA ILE A 107 1.32 7.61 -16.48
C ILE A 107 0.06 7.60 -17.38
N LEU A 108 -0.01 6.71 -18.35
CA LEU A 108 -1.16 6.64 -19.28
C LEU A 108 -2.46 6.28 -18.54
N PHE A 109 -2.42 5.38 -17.55
CA PHE A 109 -3.59 5.04 -16.74
C PHE A 109 -4.00 6.16 -15.78
N SER A 110 -3.06 7.00 -15.34
CA SER A 110 -3.40 8.12 -14.45
C SER A 110 -4.20 9.22 -15.17
N ILE A 111 -4.01 9.40 -16.47
CA ILE A 111 -4.69 10.47 -17.25
C ILE A 111 -6.23 10.30 -17.27
N PRO A 112 -6.80 9.16 -17.67
CA PRO A 112 -8.26 8.98 -17.64
C PRO A 112 -8.82 9.06 -16.20
N ILE A 113 -8.05 8.61 -15.18
CA ILE A 113 -8.46 8.74 -13.79
C ILE A 113 -8.48 10.20 -13.37
N ALA A 114 -7.48 10.99 -13.76
CA ALA A 114 -7.43 12.44 -13.49
C ALA A 114 -8.61 13.16 -14.15
N VAL A 115 -8.84 12.88 -15.44
CA VAL A 115 -9.94 13.53 -16.19
C VAL A 115 -11.30 13.13 -15.64
N ALA A 116 -11.56 11.82 -15.51
CA ALA A 116 -12.83 11.31 -14.99
C ALA A 116 -13.07 11.82 -13.55
N GLY A 117 -12.07 11.73 -12.68
CA GLY A 117 -12.17 12.15 -11.30
C GLY A 117 -12.42 13.66 -11.15
N TYR A 118 -11.79 14.50 -11.99
CA TYR A 118 -12.01 15.95 -11.98
C TYR A 118 -13.47 16.31 -12.28
N PHE A 119 -14.08 15.68 -13.31
CA PHE A 119 -15.46 15.95 -13.70
C PHE A 119 -16.47 15.27 -12.78
N LEU A 120 -16.16 14.08 -12.25
CA LEU A 120 -17.03 13.34 -11.33
C LEU A 120 -16.92 13.82 -9.88
N ALA A 121 -15.90 14.60 -9.50
CA ALA A 121 -15.70 15.10 -8.14
C ALA A 121 -16.94 15.73 -7.50
N PRO A 122 -17.69 16.64 -8.19
CA PRO A 122 -18.90 17.23 -7.60
C PRO A 122 -19.96 16.17 -7.28
N TRP A 123 -20.19 15.24 -8.22
CA TRP A 123 -21.17 14.16 -8.04
C TRP A 123 -20.77 13.22 -6.91
N MET A 124 -19.49 12.85 -6.81
CA MET A 124 -19.00 11.96 -5.75
C MET A 124 -19.13 12.60 -4.36
N LEU A 125 -18.84 13.91 -4.24
CA LEU A 125 -19.00 14.64 -2.98
C LEU A 125 -20.47 14.76 -2.58
N HIS A 126 -21.39 15.01 -3.53
CA HIS A 126 -22.83 15.00 -3.26
C HIS A 126 -23.33 13.62 -2.84
N ALA A 127 -22.87 12.56 -3.50
CA ALA A 127 -23.23 11.18 -3.16
C ALA A 127 -22.77 10.78 -1.74
N LEU A 128 -21.69 11.38 -1.23
CA LEU A 128 -21.22 11.20 0.15
C LEU A 128 -21.97 12.10 1.16
N GLY A 129 -22.96 12.88 0.73
CA GLY A 129 -23.74 13.72 1.63
C GLY A 129 -22.96 14.94 2.17
N THR A 130 -21.99 15.45 1.40
CA THR A 130 -21.17 16.59 1.84
C THR A 130 -22.03 17.82 2.10
N GLN A 131 -21.89 18.44 3.29
CA GLN A 131 -22.61 19.65 3.68
C GLN A 131 -22.25 20.82 2.77
N ASN A 132 -23.22 21.68 2.47
CA ASN A 132 -23.04 22.81 1.56
C ASN A 132 -21.89 23.76 1.95
N GLU A 133 -21.64 23.94 3.24
CA GLU A 133 -20.54 24.78 3.74
C GLU A 133 -19.15 24.17 3.55
N VAL A 134 -19.04 22.84 3.55
CA VAL A 134 -17.78 22.08 3.38
C VAL A 134 -17.49 21.83 1.91
N PHE A 135 -18.53 21.75 1.07
CA PHE A 135 -18.46 21.38 -0.33
C PHE A 135 -17.42 22.17 -1.16
N PRO A 136 -17.37 23.53 -1.12
CA PRO A 136 -16.40 24.28 -1.92
C PRO A 136 -14.95 23.97 -1.54
N TYR A 137 -14.66 23.74 -0.25
CA TYR A 137 -13.34 23.38 0.24
C TYR A 137 -12.97 21.97 -0.20
N ALA A 138 -13.88 21.00 -0.05
CA ALA A 138 -13.68 19.61 -0.46
C ALA A 138 -13.50 19.51 -1.98
N LEU A 139 -14.30 20.22 -2.78
CA LEU A 139 -14.20 20.21 -4.23
C LEU A 139 -12.87 20.80 -4.71
N SER A 140 -12.45 21.93 -4.12
CA SER A 140 -11.17 22.56 -4.45
C SER A 140 -10.00 21.63 -4.15
N PHE A 141 -9.96 21.05 -2.96
CA PHE A 141 -8.94 20.09 -2.55
C PHE A 141 -8.90 18.84 -3.46
N LEU A 142 -10.06 18.21 -3.66
CA LEU A 142 -10.19 16.98 -4.43
C LEU A 142 -9.79 17.18 -5.90
N ARG A 143 -10.23 18.27 -6.52
CA ARG A 143 -9.85 18.58 -7.91
C ARG A 143 -8.36 18.78 -8.08
N VAL A 144 -7.69 19.45 -7.15
CA VAL A 144 -6.25 19.64 -7.17
C VAL A 144 -5.55 18.29 -7.05
N ILE A 145 -5.86 17.48 -6.02
CA ILE A 145 -5.23 16.15 -5.80
C ILE A 145 -5.41 15.24 -7.02
N ILE A 146 -6.63 15.15 -7.55
CA ILE A 146 -6.95 14.28 -8.68
C ILE A 146 -6.26 14.76 -9.97
N SER A 147 -6.20 16.07 -10.21
CA SER A 147 -5.50 16.61 -11.40
C SER A 147 -4.01 16.25 -11.41
N GLY A 148 -3.39 16.18 -10.23
CA GLY A 148 -1.98 15.84 -10.10
C GLY A 148 -1.70 14.36 -9.79
N ILE A 149 -2.69 13.49 -9.90
CA ILE A 149 -2.52 12.05 -9.60
C ILE A 149 -1.42 11.39 -10.44
N ILE A 150 -1.09 11.98 -11.58
CA ILE A 150 0.01 11.56 -12.45
C ILE A 150 1.36 11.56 -11.72
N PHE A 151 1.62 12.56 -10.86
CA PHE A 151 2.86 12.64 -10.09
C PHE A 151 2.89 11.55 -9.01
N THR A 152 1.76 11.30 -8.36
CA THR A 152 1.63 10.26 -7.34
C THR A 152 1.81 8.86 -7.94
N PHE A 153 1.16 8.58 -9.08
CA PHE A 153 1.33 7.30 -9.79
C PHE A 153 2.75 7.12 -10.29
N GLY A 154 3.33 8.18 -10.88
CA GLY A 154 4.70 8.16 -11.35
C GLY A 154 5.70 7.87 -10.23
N PHE A 155 5.62 8.57 -9.12
CA PHE A 155 6.52 8.35 -7.97
C PHE A 155 6.32 6.97 -7.34
N SER A 156 5.07 6.55 -7.09
CA SER A 156 4.75 5.23 -6.55
C SER A 156 5.31 4.11 -7.44
N MET A 157 5.19 4.25 -8.78
CA MET A 157 5.76 3.31 -9.72
C MET A 157 7.28 3.28 -9.66
N LEU A 158 7.96 4.42 -9.63
CA LEU A 158 9.42 4.49 -9.53
C LEU A 158 9.94 3.84 -8.24
N GLN A 159 9.28 4.09 -7.11
CA GLN A 159 9.58 3.40 -5.85
C GLN A 159 9.43 1.88 -6.00
N SER A 160 8.37 1.44 -6.66
CA SER A 160 8.04 0.04 -6.88
C SER A 160 9.10 -0.67 -7.74
N LEU A 161 9.52 -0.03 -8.83
CA LEU A 161 10.59 -0.51 -9.70
C LEU A 161 11.93 -0.63 -8.98
N MET A 162 12.30 0.38 -8.18
CA MET A 162 13.52 0.34 -7.36
C MET A 162 13.46 -0.79 -6.32
N ARG A 163 12.32 -0.97 -5.64
CA ARG A 163 12.12 -2.09 -4.70
C ARG A 163 12.22 -3.44 -5.39
N GLY A 164 11.63 -3.60 -6.58
CA GLY A 164 11.78 -4.82 -7.39
C GLY A 164 13.24 -5.13 -7.74
N ALA A 165 14.05 -4.10 -7.99
CA ALA A 165 15.50 -4.22 -8.18
C ALA A 165 16.29 -4.46 -6.89
N GLY A 166 15.63 -4.52 -5.72
CA GLY A 166 16.28 -4.69 -4.42
C GLY A 166 16.89 -3.40 -3.84
N GLU A 167 16.59 -2.24 -4.43
CA GLU A 167 17.03 -0.95 -3.92
C GLU A 167 15.91 -0.28 -3.12
N VAL A 168 16.13 -0.15 -1.81
CA VAL A 168 15.14 0.41 -0.87
C VAL A 168 15.63 1.66 -0.14
N ARG A 169 16.96 1.92 -0.17
CA ARG A 169 17.53 3.08 0.52
C ARG A 169 17.25 4.38 -0.22
N ILE A 170 17.36 4.36 -1.55
CA ILE A 170 17.11 5.56 -2.36
C ILE A 170 15.64 6.00 -2.28
N PRO A 171 14.63 5.12 -2.45
CA PRO A 171 13.24 5.48 -2.17
C PRO A 171 13.02 6.05 -0.76
N LEU A 172 13.64 5.46 0.26
CA LEU A 172 13.57 5.97 1.64
C LEU A 172 14.10 7.41 1.75
N LEU A 173 15.28 7.68 1.17
CA LEU A 173 15.89 9.02 1.19
C LEU A 173 15.06 10.05 0.42
N ILE A 174 14.46 9.67 -0.71
CA ILE A 174 13.54 10.55 -1.45
C ILE A 174 12.31 10.84 -0.59
N THR A 175 11.71 9.83 0.05
CA THR A 175 10.55 10.02 0.93
C THR A 175 10.89 10.91 2.13
N LEU A 176 12.07 10.75 2.74
CA LEU A 176 12.53 11.62 3.83
C LEU A 176 12.69 13.07 3.35
N GLY A 177 13.31 13.27 2.19
CA GLY A 177 13.48 14.59 1.59
C GLY A 177 12.15 15.29 1.30
N THR A 178 11.17 14.54 0.76
CA THR A 178 9.82 15.07 0.49
C THR A 178 9.03 15.34 1.76
N LEU A 179 9.21 14.56 2.83
CA LEU A 179 8.61 14.82 4.13
C LEU A 179 9.08 16.17 4.70
N ILE A 180 10.39 16.41 4.68
CA ILE A 180 10.97 17.66 5.16
C ILE A 180 10.47 18.84 4.30
N LEU A 181 10.47 18.66 2.98
CA LEU A 181 10.01 19.69 2.06
C LEU A 181 8.49 19.99 2.25
N ASN A 182 7.66 18.96 2.49
CA ASN A 182 6.25 19.11 2.77
C ASN A 182 6.01 19.91 4.05
N ALA A 183 6.72 19.59 5.13
CA ALA A 183 6.61 20.31 6.40
C ALA A 183 6.88 21.83 6.26
N ILE A 184 7.72 22.22 5.28
CA ILE A 184 8.01 23.61 4.96
C ILE A 184 7.00 24.21 3.98
N MET A 185 6.60 23.46 2.94
CA MET A 185 5.72 23.96 1.89
C MET A 185 4.27 24.09 2.32
N ASP A 186 3.77 23.23 3.20
CA ASP A 186 2.41 23.29 3.69
C ASP A 186 2.07 24.65 4.29
N PRO A 187 2.76 25.16 5.34
CA PRO A 187 2.42 26.45 5.90
C PRO A 187 2.57 27.59 4.90
N LEU A 188 3.54 27.52 3.97
CA LEU A 188 3.76 28.56 2.95
C LEU A 188 2.60 28.64 1.97
N LEU A 189 2.04 27.49 1.54
CA LEU A 189 0.96 27.46 0.55
C LEU A 189 -0.43 27.53 1.19
N ILE A 190 -0.56 27.04 2.42
CA ILE A 190 -1.83 27.10 3.16
C ILE A 190 -2.13 28.52 3.61
N PHE A 191 -1.19 29.18 4.28
CA PHE A 191 -1.39 30.50 4.90
C PHE A 191 -0.89 31.66 4.05
N GLY A 192 -0.05 31.39 3.05
CA GLY A 192 0.63 32.40 2.25
C GLY A 192 1.81 33.02 2.98
N TYR A 193 2.80 33.52 2.25
CA TYR A 193 3.92 34.26 2.80
C TYR A 193 4.53 35.18 1.73
N GLY A 194 4.62 36.46 2.03
CA GLY A 194 5.18 37.45 1.12
C GLY A 194 4.42 37.54 -0.21
N ILE A 195 5.03 37.08 -1.29
CA ILE A 195 4.44 37.07 -2.64
C ILE A 195 3.56 35.85 -2.93
N ILE A 196 3.59 34.84 -2.04
CA ILE A 196 2.80 33.60 -2.19
C ILE A 196 1.42 33.85 -1.58
N PRO A 197 0.31 33.77 -2.37
CA PRO A 197 -1.03 33.93 -1.82
C PRO A 197 -1.43 32.74 -0.95
N ALA A 198 -2.32 32.97 0.00
CA ALA A 198 -2.91 31.92 0.80
C ALA A 198 -3.92 31.12 -0.03
N PHE A 199 -3.64 29.83 -0.27
CA PHE A 199 -4.53 28.92 -1.00
C PHE A 199 -5.45 28.11 -0.08
N GLY A 200 -5.32 28.25 1.25
CA GLY A 200 -6.13 27.50 2.22
C GLY A 200 -5.98 25.99 2.04
N VAL A 201 -7.12 25.26 2.04
CA VAL A 201 -7.13 23.79 1.92
C VAL A 201 -6.53 23.32 0.58
N ALA A 202 -6.73 24.05 -0.51
CA ALA A 202 -6.11 23.76 -1.80
C ALA A 202 -4.58 23.89 -1.73
N GLY A 203 -4.05 24.75 -0.86
CA GLY A 203 -2.61 24.90 -0.62
C GLY A 203 -1.94 23.61 -0.15
N ALA A 204 -2.55 22.85 0.77
CA ALA A 204 -2.08 21.54 1.18
C ALA A 204 -2.03 20.57 0.00
N ALA A 205 -3.08 20.53 -0.83
CA ALA A 205 -3.09 19.70 -2.02
C ALA A 205 -1.97 20.08 -3.01
N ILE A 206 -1.74 21.36 -3.24
CA ILE A 206 -0.69 21.87 -4.13
C ILE A 206 0.71 21.49 -3.58
N ALA A 207 0.95 21.66 -2.28
CA ALA A 207 2.20 21.24 -1.63
C ALA A 207 2.47 19.77 -1.84
N THR A 208 1.48 18.92 -1.58
CA THR A 208 1.56 17.47 -1.82
C THR A 208 1.93 17.17 -3.28
N LEU A 209 1.29 17.81 -4.26
CA LEU A 209 1.58 17.57 -5.68
C LEU A 209 2.97 18.03 -6.11
N ILE A 210 3.43 19.18 -5.63
CA ILE A 210 4.79 19.65 -5.90
C ILE A 210 5.80 18.66 -5.34
N ASN A 211 5.61 18.21 -4.11
CA ASN A 211 6.47 17.22 -3.47
C ASN A 211 6.49 15.89 -4.23
N GLN A 212 5.33 15.38 -4.65
CA GLN A 212 5.24 14.16 -5.47
C GLN A 212 5.90 14.35 -6.84
N GLY A 213 5.76 15.53 -7.44
CA GLY A 213 6.43 15.89 -8.70
C GLY A 213 7.96 15.89 -8.55
N ILE A 214 8.48 16.53 -7.50
CA ILE A 214 9.91 16.56 -7.20
C ILE A 214 10.42 15.13 -6.93
N ALA A 215 9.68 14.33 -6.16
CA ALA A 215 10.00 12.93 -5.90
C ALA A 215 10.03 12.09 -7.17
N MET A 216 9.06 12.30 -8.07
CA MET A 216 9.02 11.61 -9.37
C MET A 216 10.23 12.00 -10.24
N ILE A 217 10.58 13.28 -10.32
CA ILE A 217 11.74 13.74 -11.07
C ILE A 217 13.02 13.16 -10.47
N ALA A 218 13.19 13.22 -9.15
CA ALA A 218 14.36 12.64 -8.46
C ALA A 218 14.47 11.13 -8.74
N GLY A 219 13.37 10.39 -8.65
CA GLY A 219 13.33 8.96 -8.97
C GLY A 219 13.68 8.66 -10.43
N LEU A 220 13.15 9.45 -11.38
CA LEU A 220 13.48 9.34 -12.80
C LEU A 220 14.97 9.60 -13.06
N LEU A 221 15.56 10.62 -12.45
CA LEU A 221 16.97 10.91 -12.58
C LEU A 221 17.83 9.76 -12.05
N VAL A 222 17.48 9.18 -10.90
CA VAL A 222 18.17 8.01 -10.34
C VAL A 222 18.14 6.83 -11.31
N LEU A 223 17.00 6.53 -11.90
CA LEU A 223 16.85 5.43 -12.87
C LEU A 223 17.50 5.78 -14.23
N ARG A 224 17.44 7.02 -14.66
CA ARG A 224 18.10 7.48 -15.90
C ARG A 224 19.62 7.30 -15.83
N PHE A 225 20.24 7.62 -14.70
CA PHE A 225 21.69 7.46 -14.49
C PHE A 225 22.09 6.03 -14.12
N GLY A 226 21.14 5.11 -13.94
CA GLY A 226 21.40 3.68 -13.69
C GLY A 226 22.10 3.38 -12.36
N ARG A 227 21.90 4.22 -11.34
CA ARG A 227 22.54 4.06 -10.02
C ARG A 227 22.04 2.87 -9.20
N VAL A 228 20.94 2.24 -9.62
CA VAL A 228 20.25 1.14 -8.91
C VAL A 228 20.32 -0.21 -9.64
N GLY A 229 21.12 -0.33 -10.69
CA GLY A 229 21.16 -1.54 -11.52
C GLY A 229 20.00 -1.64 -12.50
N LEU A 230 19.13 -0.65 -12.56
CA LEU A 230 18.01 -0.52 -13.47
C LEU A 230 18.13 0.83 -14.19
N LYS A 231 17.85 0.84 -15.50
CA LYS A 231 17.86 2.06 -16.33
C LYS A 231 16.56 2.19 -17.10
N ILE A 232 16.00 3.40 -17.12
CA ILE A 232 14.88 3.73 -18.00
C ILE A 232 15.41 4.42 -19.24
N TYR A 233 15.11 3.84 -20.41
CA TYR A 233 15.43 4.42 -21.72
C TYR A 233 14.17 4.94 -22.37
N PHE A 234 14.18 6.19 -22.85
CA PHE A 234 13.03 6.80 -23.55
C PHE A 234 12.60 5.99 -24.78
N ARG A 235 13.54 5.31 -25.45
CA ARG A 235 13.24 4.47 -26.61
C ARG A 235 12.40 3.23 -26.28
N ALA A 236 12.46 2.74 -25.03
CA ALA A 236 11.71 1.58 -24.53
C ALA A 236 10.34 1.96 -23.92
N MET A 237 9.97 3.23 -23.92
CA MET A 237 8.70 3.72 -23.32
C MET A 237 7.45 3.42 -24.16
N ARG A 238 7.58 2.85 -25.36
CA ARG A 238 6.42 2.44 -26.17
C ARG A 238 5.83 1.15 -25.59
N PRO A 239 4.60 1.19 -25.02
CA PRO A 239 4.02 -0.01 -24.42
C PRO A 239 3.67 -1.02 -25.50
N LYS A 240 4.10 -2.27 -25.29
CA LYS A 240 3.67 -3.40 -26.10
C LYS A 240 2.37 -3.97 -25.53
N VAL A 241 1.46 -4.43 -26.43
CA VAL A 241 0.15 -4.98 -26.02
C VAL A 241 0.29 -6.13 -25.00
N GLU A 242 1.29 -6.98 -25.15
CA GLU A 242 1.57 -8.08 -24.23
C GLU A 242 1.96 -7.59 -22.84
N MET A 243 2.70 -6.48 -22.75
CA MET A 243 3.03 -5.85 -21.50
C MET A 243 1.79 -5.24 -20.84
N VAL A 244 0.93 -4.58 -21.62
CA VAL A 244 -0.36 -4.06 -21.10
C VAL A 244 -1.19 -5.20 -20.50
N LYS A 245 -1.34 -6.32 -21.23
CA LYS A 245 -2.06 -7.51 -20.75
C LYS A 245 -1.45 -8.05 -19.43
N SER A 246 -0.12 -8.15 -19.36
CA SER A 246 0.57 -8.65 -18.17
C SER A 246 0.39 -7.72 -16.97
N VAL A 247 0.52 -6.41 -17.18
CA VAL A 247 0.34 -5.40 -16.12
C VAL A 247 -1.10 -5.36 -15.64
N VAL A 248 -2.08 -5.43 -16.54
CA VAL A 248 -3.51 -5.48 -16.17
C VAL A 248 -3.82 -6.79 -15.44
N ARG A 249 -3.34 -7.93 -15.92
CA ARG A 249 -3.55 -9.25 -15.30
C ARG A 249 -3.02 -9.32 -13.86
N LEU A 250 -1.89 -8.68 -13.59
CA LEU A 250 -1.28 -8.66 -12.25
C LEU A 250 -1.80 -7.51 -11.39
N GLY A 251 -1.97 -6.33 -11.97
CA GLY A 251 -2.32 -5.10 -11.25
C GLY A 251 -3.80 -5.01 -10.90
N MET A 252 -4.70 -5.39 -11.82
CA MET A 252 -6.14 -5.27 -11.59
C MET A 252 -6.62 -6.06 -10.35
N PRO A 253 -6.23 -7.34 -10.17
CA PRO A 253 -6.60 -8.06 -8.95
C PRO A 253 -6.05 -7.40 -7.67
N ALA A 254 -4.83 -6.87 -7.72
CA ALA A 254 -4.25 -6.17 -6.57
C ALA A 254 -4.98 -4.84 -6.27
N SER A 255 -5.46 -4.13 -7.29
CA SER A 255 -6.33 -2.96 -7.10
C SER A 255 -7.68 -3.34 -6.47
N ILE A 256 -8.32 -4.39 -6.96
CA ILE A 256 -9.59 -4.89 -6.43
C ILE A 256 -9.42 -5.36 -4.97
N GLU A 257 -8.31 -6.01 -4.64
CA GLU A 257 -7.96 -6.40 -3.27
C GLU A 257 -7.99 -5.19 -2.33
N LEU A 258 -7.34 -4.08 -2.71
CA LEU A 258 -7.30 -2.86 -1.91
C LEU A 258 -8.67 -2.19 -1.80
N CYS A 259 -9.42 -2.12 -2.92
CA CYS A 259 -10.79 -1.61 -2.91
C CYS A 259 -11.71 -2.46 -2.02
N ALA A 260 -11.55 -3.79 -2.04
CA ALA A 260 -12.34 -4.70 -1.22
C ALA A 260 -12.13 -4.44 0.28
N HIS A 261 -10.89 -4.20 0.70
CA HIS A 261 -10.56 -3.83 2.08
C HIS A 261 -11.15 -2.47 2.48
N ALA A 262 -11.05 -1.45 1.61
CA ALA A 262 -11.60 -0.13 1.89
C ALA A 262 -13.13 -0.12 2.00
N LEU A 263 -13.80 -0.76 1.03
CA LEU A 263 -15.25 -0.88 1.04
C LEU A 263 -15.74 -1.76 2.20
N GLY A 264 -14.98 -2.80 2.54
CA GLY A 264 -15.28 -3.64 3.68
C GLY A 264 -15.16 -2.90 5.02
N ALA A 265 -14.15 -2.05 5.17
CA ALA A 265 -14.04 -1.17 6.34
C ALA A 265 -15.23 -0.22 6.45
N SER A 266 -15.71 0.33 5.33
CA SER A 266 -16.93 1.14 5.30
C SER A 266 -18.17 0.34 5.66
N GLY A 267 -18.29 -0.92 5.19
CA GLY A 267 -19.38 -1.83 5.56
C GLY A 267 -19.36 -2.15 7.06
N MET A 268 -18.19 -2.40 7.64
CA MET A 268 -18.06 -2.57 9.10
C MET A 268 -18.46 -1.31 9.85
N MET A 269 -18.06 -0.12 9.38
CA MET A 269 -18.44 1.14 9.99
C MET A 269 -19.97 1.32 10.05
N THR A 270 -20.68 0.93 8.98
CA THR A 270 -22.16 0.98 8.93
C THR A 270 -22.78 0.08 10.02
N LEU A 271 -22.23 -1.12 10.26
CA LEU A 271 -22.70 -2.00 11.33
C LEU A 271 -22.43 -1.39 12.71
N VAL A 272 -21.27 -0.80 12.91
CA VAL A 272 -20.85 -0.19 14.17
C VAL A 272 -21.71 1.01 14.53
N THR A 273 -22.03 1.89 13.55
CA THR A 273 -22.84 3.09 13.77
C THR A 273 -24.26 2.76 14.23
N GLY A 274 -24.79 1.59 13.86
CA GLY A 274 -26.08 1.10 14.34
C GLY A 274 -26.12 0.72 15.83
N LEU A 275 -24.96 0.61 16.51
CA LEU A 275 -24.84 0.16 17.90
C LEU A 275 -24.60 1.32 18.91
N GLY A 276 -24.53 2.56 18.43
CA GLY A 276 -24.40 3.75 19.25
C GLY A 276 -23.12 4.55 19.06
N THR A 277 -23.13 5.78 19.57
CA THR A 277 -22.07 6.77 19.36
C THR A 277 -20.76 6.38 20.04
N ASP A 278 -20.83 5.86 21.29
CA ASP A 278 -19.63 5.48 22.06
C ASP A 278 -18.91 4.29 21.43
N VAL A 279 -19.69 3.30 20.93
CA VAL A 279 -19.16 2.14 20.19
C VAL A 279 -18.50 2.58 18.91
N THR A 280 -19.11 3.52 18.20
CA THR A 280 -18.57 4.10 16.95
C THR A 280 -17.27 4.84 17.19
N ALA A 281 -17.22 5.66 18.23
CA ALA A 281 -16.00 6.39 18.62
C ALA A 281 -14.88 5.42 19.02
N ALA A 282 -15.18 4.41 19.84
CA ALA A 282 -14.25 3.37 20.25
C ALA A 282 -13.67 2.60 19.04
N TYR A 283 -14.52 2.22 18.09
CA TYR A 283 -14.10 1.58 16.84
C TYR A 283 -13.14 2.47 16.05
N GLY A 284 -13.48 3.74 15.86
CA GLY A 284 -12.64 4.69 15.14
C GLY A 284 -11.25 4.84 15.77
N VAL A 285 -11.16 4.96 17.08
CA VAL A 285 -9.88 5.04 17.81
C VAL A 285 -9.05 3.78 17.58
N VAL A 286 -9.65 2.59 17.77
CA VAL A 286 -8.91 1.32 17.62
C VAL A 286 -8.47 1.10 16.17
N ILE A 287 -9.26 1.46 15.17
CA ILE A 287 -8.86 1.36 13.76
C ILE A 287 -7.68 2.28 13.43
N ASN A 288 -7.63 3.49 13.99
CA ASN A 288 -6.48 4.38 13.83
C ASN A 288 -5.20 3.78 14.45
N ILE A 289 -5.31 3.16 15.64
CA ILE A 289 -4.19 2.43 16.25
C ILE A 289 -3.77 1.26 15.36
N ASN A 290 -4.73 0.47 14.85
CA ASN A 290 -4.47 -0.64 13.93
C ASN A 290 -3.71 -0.21 12.67
N ALA A 291 -4.03 0.94 12.11
CA ALA A 291 -3.35 1.46 10.92
C ALA A 291 -1.83 1.61 11.16
N LEU A 292 -1.44 2.04 12.37
CA LEU A 292 -0.03 2.14 12.75
C LEU A 292 0.61 0.78 13.03
N VAL A 293 -0.12 -0.13 13.71
CA VAL A 293 0.35 -1.49 14.04
C VAL A 293 0.61 -2.32 12.77
N ILE A 294 -0.13 -2.10 11.70
CA ILE A 294 0.00 -2.85 10.45
C ILE A 294 1.22 -2.41 9.61
N VAL A 295 1.79 -1.22 9.85
CA VAL A 295 2.93 -0.70 9.07
C VAL A 295 4.12 -1.67 8.96
N PRO A 296 4.60 -2.33 10.02
CA PRO A 296 5.64 -3.35 9.91
C PRO A 296 5.28 -4.52 9.01
N ALA A 297 4.01 -4.95 9.03
CA ALA A 297 3.53 -6.05 8.18
C ALA A 297 3.52 -5.66 6.69
N ILE A 298 3.12 -4.42 6.35
CA ILE A 298 3.20 -3.88 4.99
C ILE A 298 4.66 -3.92 4.51
N GLY A 299 5.59 -3.43 5.33
CA GLY A 299 7.01 -3.43 5.00
C GLY A 299 7.56 -4.85 4.77
N MET A 300 7.16 -5.80 5.61
CA MET A 300 7.56 -7.20 5.48
C MET A 300 6.94 -7.84 4.23
N SER A 301 5.67 -7.53 3.90
CA SER A 301 5.01 -7.99 2.67
C SER A 301 5.78 -7.56 1.41
N ILE A 302 6.22 -6.29 1.37
CA ILE A 302 6.99 -5.74 0.26
C ILE A 302 8.38 -6.39 0.18
N ALA A 303 9.05 -6.59 1.33
CA ALA A 303 10.34 -7.27 1.39
C ALA A 303 10.25 -8.72 0.91
N THR A 304 9.20 -9.42 1.35
CA THR A 304 8.90 -10.79 0.90
C THR A 304 8.65 -10.82 -0.61
N ALA A 305 7.83 -9.91 -1.14
CA ALA A 305 7.55 -9.84 -2.57
C ALA A 305 8.82 -9.63 -3.41
N THR A 306 9.71 -8.75 -2.96
CA THR A 306 10.98 -8.49 -3.64
C THR A 306 11.90 -9.72 -3.62
N LEU A 307 12.13 -10.30 -2.43
CA LEU A 307 13.04 -11.43 -2.27
C LEU A 307 12.53 -12.70 -2.94
N VAL A 308 11.25 -13.03 -2.75
CA VAL A 308 10.62 -14.18 -3.40
C VAL A 308 10.65 -14.00 -4.91
N GLY A 309 10.30 -12.81 -5.42
CA GLY A 309 10.32 -12.54 -6.86
C GLY A 309 11.70 -12.74 -7.49
N GLN A 310 12.76 -12.23 -6.85
CA GLN A 310 14.13 -12.43 -7.34
C GLN A 310 14.57 -13.91 -7.27
N ASN A 311 14.24 -14.64 -6.19
CA ASN A 311 14.60 -16.05 -6.07
C ASN A 311 13.81 -16.94 -7.03
N VAL A 312 12.53 -16.66 -7.27
CA VAL A 312 11.71 -17.33 -8.31
C VAL A 312 12.30 -17.07 -9.69
N GLY A 313 12.64 -15.81 -9.99
CA GLY A 313 13.30 -15.47 -11.27
C GLY A 313 14.64 -16.17 -11.46
N ALA A 314 15.41 -16.38 -10.39
CA ALA A 314 16.67 -17.13 -10.40
C ALA A 314 16.50 -18.67 -10.45
N GLY A 315 15.26 -19.18 -10.49
CA GLY A 315 14.98 -20.63 -10.45
C GLY A 315 15.19 -21.28 -9.07
N GLN A 316 15.38 -20.48 -8.01
CA GLN A 316 15.62 -20.95 -6.64
C GLN A 316 14.32 -21.18 -5.88
N SER A 317 13.48 -22.09 -6.35
CA SER A 317 12.12 -22.34 -5.84
C SER A 317 12.10 -22.70 -4.34
N GLU A 318 12.99 -23.58 -3.87
CA GLU A 318 13.07 -23.97 -2.46
C GLU A 318 13.44 -22.79 -1.56
N ARG A 319 14.38 -21.94 -2.01
CA ARG A 319 14.77 -20.76 -1.28
C ARG A 319 13.63 -19.72 -1.25
N ALA A 320 12.91 -19.55 -2.35
CA ALA A 320 11.74 -18.67 -2.42
C ALA A 320 10.65 -19.10 -1.42
N ARG A 321 10.39 -20.41 -1.32
CA ARG A 321 9.47 -21.00 -0.34
C ARG A 321 9.94 -20.76 1.09
N ALA A 322 11.23 -20.98 1.37
CA ALA A 322 11.84 -20.75 2.68
C ALA A 322 11.74 -19.26 3.10
N ILE A 323 11.94 -18.32 2.15
CA ILE A 323 11.76 -16.88 2.39
C ILE A 323 10.33 -16.59 2.78
N GLY A 324 9.34 -17.11 2.06
CA GLY A 324 7.92 -16.91 2.38
C GLY A 324 7.57 -17.42 3.79
N ARG A 325 7.98 -18.63 4.14
CA ARG A 325 7.75 -19.21 5.49
C ARG A 325 8.42 -18.40 6.60
N LEU A 326 9.69 -18.03 6.42
CA LEU A 326 10.45 -17.29 7.43
C LEU A 326 9.88 -15.87 7.60
N SER A 327 9.53 -15.18 6.52
CA SER A 327 8.94 -13.84 6.61
C SER A 327 7.56 -13.88 7.26
N GLY A 328 6.76 -14.92 6.98
CA GLY A 328 5.49 -15.17 7.67
C GLY A 328 5.68 -15.34 9.18
N ALA A 329 6.63 -16.19 9.59
CA ALA A 329 6.93 -16.44 10.99
C ALA A 329 7.46 -15.18 11.71
N ILE A 330 8.36 -14.44 11.08
CA ILE A 330 8.90 -13.18 11.64
C ILE A 330 7.79 -12.14 11.80
N SER A 331 6.94 -11.97 10.78
CA SER A 331 5.82 -11.01 10.83
C SER A 331 4.81 -11.41 11.91
N PHE A 332 4.53 -12.71 12.04
CA PHE A 332 3.70 -13.25 13.12
C PHE A 332 4.27 -12.87 14.49
N LEU A 333 5.54 -13.13 14.74
CA LEU A 333 6.19 -12.85 16.03
C LEU A 333 6.21 -11.35 16.33
N ILE A 334 6.59 -10.52 15.37
CA ILE A 334 6.68 -9.06 15.55
C ILE A 334 5.30 -8.48 15.88
N LEU A 335 4.27 -8.81 15.11
CA LEU A 335 2.93 -8.25 15.33
C LEU A 335 2.27 -8.83 16.59
N THR A 336 2.53 -10.11 16.93
CA THR A 336 2.09 -10.67 18.22
C THR A 336 2.73 -9.92 19.39
N ALA A 337 4.03 -9.65 19.33
CA ALA A 337 4.71 -8.89 20.37
C ALA A 337 4.14 -7.46 20.51
N ILE A 338 3.94 -6.77 19.39
CA ILE A 338 3.31 -5.44 19.37
C ILE A 338 1.89 -5.51 19.94
N GLY A 339 1.11 -6.52 19.55
CA GLY A 339 -0.26 -6.72 20.05
C GLY A 339 -0.29 -6.95 21.57
N LEU A 340 0.56 -7.84 22.08
CA LEU A 340 0.62 -8.14 23.52
C LEU A 340 1.07 -6.92 24.34
N ILE A 341 2.06 -6.17 23.85
CA ILE A 341 2.44 -4.89 24.48
C ILE A 341 1.25 -3.92 24.44
N GLY A 342 0.58 -3.82 23.31
CA GLY A 342 -0.59 -2.96 23.16
C GLY A 342 -1.74 -3.34 24.09
N VAL A 343 -1.98 -4.61 24.36
CA VAL A 343 -3.00 -5.07 25.35
C VAL A 343 -2.74 -4.47 26.73
N VAL A 344 -1.48 -4.49 27.19
CA VAL A 344 -1.11 -3.94 28.50
C VAL A 344 -1.34 -2.43 28.59
N PHE A 345 -1.03 -1.71 27.51
CA PHE A 345 -1.10 -0.24 27.47
C PHE A 345 -2.40 0.30 26.84
N SER A 346 -3.33 -0.56 26.41
CA SER A 346 -4.54 -0.16 25.67
C SER A 346 -5.40 0.88 26.39
N PRO A 347 -5.68 0.80 27.71
CA PRO A 347 -6.50 1.82 28.36
C PRO A 347 -5.84 3.20 28.33
N TYR A 348 -4.51 3.23 28.49
CA TYR A 348 -3.72 4.45 28.44
C TYR A 348 -3.68 5.04 27.02
N ILE A 349 -3.38 4.19 26.03
CA ILE A 349 -3.32 4.62 24.62
C ILE A 349 -4.68 5.16 24.16
N ILE A 350 -5.77 4.44 24.44
CA ILE A 350 -7.11 4.86 24.03
C ILE A 350 -7.54 6.12 24.79
N GLY A 351 -7.18 6.23 26.08
CA GLY A 351 -7.45 7.42 26.89
C GLY A 351 -6.78 8.69 26.35
N THR A 352 -5.64 8.60 25.66
CA THR A 352 -5.02 9.77 25.00
C THR A 352 -5.81 10.28 23.81
N PHE A 353 -6.57 9.39 23.12
CA PHE A 353 -7.42 9.75 21.98
C PHE A 353 -8.84 10.19 22.38
N ALA A 354 -9.33 9.73 23.52
CA ALA A 354 -10.67 10.01 24.02
C ALA A 354 -10.62 10.44 25.49
N PRO A 355 -9.97 11.58 25.82
CA PRO A 355 -9.92 12.08 27.18
C PRO A 355 -11.36 12.35 27.68
N ASP A 356 -11.62 12.02 28.93
CA ASP A 356 -12.92 12.26 29.60
C ASP A 356 -14.13 11.48 29.02
N GLN A 357 -13.89 10.42 28.22
CA GLN A 357 -14.94 9.56 27.67
C GLN A 357 -14.81 8.10 28.18
N PRO A 358 -15.23 7.79 29.41
CA PRO A 358 -14.99 6.48 30.05
C PRO A 358 -15.65 5.32 29.29
N MET A 359 -16.81 5.53 28.67
CA MET A 359 -17.48 4.49 27.87
C MET A 359 -16.71 4.17 26.58
N VAL A 360 -16.15 5.17 25.90
CA VAL A 360 -15.30 4.99 24.72
C VAL A 360 -14.02 4.23 25.09
N ILE A 361 -13.40 4.58 26.23
CA ILE A 361 -12.21 3.88 26.74
C ILE A 361 -12.55 2.42 27.06
N ALA A 362 -13.67 2.16 27.72
CA ALA A 362 -14.09 0.80 28.08
C ALA A 362 -14.35 -0.06 26.83
N HIS A 363 -15.17 0.42 25.89
CA HIS A 363 -15.45 -0.29 24.63
C HIS A 363 -14.20 -0.47 23.76
N GLY A 364 -13.38 0.56 23.65
CA GLY A 364 -12.15 0.52 22.85
C GLY A 364 -11.11 -0.45 23.46
N THR A 365 -10.93 -0.44 24.78
CA THR A 365 -10.05 -1.38 25.47
C THR A 365 -10.53 -2.82 25.29
N HIS A 366 -11.82 -3.06 25.44
CA HIS A 366 -12.40 -4.39 25.22
C HIS A 366 -12.19 -4.86 23.77
N PHE A 367 -12.47 -4.02 22.78
CA PHE A 367 -12.19 -4.32 21.38
C PHE A 367 -10.71 -4.60 21.13
N PHE A 368 -9.83 -3.75 21.66
CA PHE A 368 -8.39 -3.91 21.49
C PHE A 368 -7.89 -5.23 22.10
N HIS A 369 -8.37 -5.61 23.28
CA HIS A 369 -8.04 -6.88 23.93
C HIS A 369 -8.44 -8.10 23.10
N LEU A 370 -9.54 -8.02 22.36
CA LEU A 370 -10.00 -9.11 21.49
C LEU A 370 -9.21 -9.20 20.18
N ILE A 371 -8.89 -8.06 19.56
CA ILE A 371 -8.23 -8.08 18.25
C ILE A 371 -6.70 -8.23 18.34
N ALA A 372 -6.05 -7.64 19.32
CA ALA A 372 -4.60 -7.57 19.42
C ALA A 372 -3.90 -8.94 19.46
N PRO A 373 -4.42 -9.99 20.13
CA PRO A 373 -3.84 -11.33 20.06
C PRO A 373 -3.82 -11.91 18.63
N SER A 374 -4.70 -11.45 17.74
CA SER A 374 -4.76 -11.90 16.35
C SER A 374 -3.84 -11.11 15.40
N TYR A 375 -3.14 -10.07 15.86
CA TYR A 375 -2.24 -9.29 15.00
C TYR A 375 -1.13 -10.11 14.35
N GLY A 376 -0.61 -11.11 15.06
CA GLY A 376 0.36 -12.04 14.47
C GLY A 376 -0.18 -12.76 13.24
N LEU A 377 -1.46 -13.16 13.27
CA LEU A 377 -2.13 -13.80 12.12
C LEU A 377 -2.24 -12.83 10.94
N ILE A 378 -2.53 -11.55 11.18
CA ILE A 378 -2.53 -10.50 10.15
C ILE A 378 -1.13 -10.35 9.55
N GLY A 379 -0.09 -10.28 10.39
CA GLY A 379 1.30 -10.20 9.94
C GLY A 379 1.71 -11.35 9.05
N LEU A 380 1.37 -12.58 9.44
CA LEU A 380 1.62 -13.77 8.66
C LEU A 380 0.91 -13.71 7.30
N GLN A 381 -0.39 -13.38 7.27
CA GLN A 381 -1.16 -13.26 6.03
C GLN A 381 -0.55 -12.24 5.09
N MET A 382 -0.19 -11.05 5.60
CA MET A 382 0.40 -9.98 4.78
C MET A 382 1.75 -10.37 4.18
N ALA A 383 2.61 -11.05 4.95
CA ALA A 383 3.89 -11.54 4.44
C ALA A 383 3.70 -12.61 3.35
N LEU A 384 2.78 -13.57 3.55
CA LEU A 384 2.46 -14.60 2.56
C LEU A 384 1.77 -14.02 1.31
N ASN A 385 0.94 -12.97 1.46
CA ASN A 385 0.38 -12.24 0.33
C ASN A 385 1.49 -11.59 -0.52
N GLY A 386 2.59 -11.14 0.10
CA GLY A 386 3.78 -10.71 -0.61
C GLY A 386 4.37 -11.81 -1.51
N ALA A 387 4.42 -13.06 -1.02
CA ALA A 387 4.89 -14.21 -1.80
C ALA A 387 3.92 -14.57 -2.96
N PHE A 388 2.60 -14.52 -2.75
CA PHE A 388 1.62 -14.70 -3.82
C PHE A 388 1.77 -13.66 -4.93
N ARG A 389 1.94 -12.38 -4.57
CA ARG A 389 2.16 -11.30 -5.55
C ARG A 389 3.45 -11.52 -6.32
N ALA A 390 4.53 -11.93 -5.65
CA ALA A 390 5.83 -12.21 -6.27
C ALA A 390 5.80 -13.36 -7.27
N THR A 391 4.93 -14.36 -7.06
CA THR A 391 4.72 -15.50 -7.96
C THR A 391 3.66 -15.23 -9.04
N GLY A 392 3.16 -13.99 -9.15
CA GLY A 392 2.13 -13.58 -10.11
C GLY A 392 0.71 -14.04 -9.74
N ARG A 393 0.49 -14.58 -8.54
CA ARG A 393 -0.81 -15.09 -8.07
C ARG A 393 -1.64 -14.00 -7.39
N THR A 394 -1.72 -12.79 -7.99
CA THR A 394 -2.49 -11.66 -7.46
C THR A 394 -3.99 -11.93 -7.40
N MET A 395 -4.50 -12.82 -8.27
CA MET A 395 -5.89 -13.27 -8.18
C MET A 395 -6.18 -14.01 -6.88
N THR A 396 -5.23 -14.78 -6.35
CA THR A 396 -5.39 -15.47 -5.07
C THR A 396 -5.52 -14.49 -3.92
N THR A 397 -4.68 -13.44 -3.88
CA THR A 397 -4.76 -12.41 -2.82
C THR A 397 -6.07 -11.64 -2.88
N MET A 398 -6.54 -11.31 -4.09
CA MET A 398 -7.84 -10.66 -4.31
C MET A 398 -8.99 -11.53 -3.78
N VAL A 399 -9.03 -12.81 -4.17
CA VAL A 399 -10.09 -13.72 -3.73
C VAL A 399 -10.07 -13.89 -2.21
N LEU A 400 -8.89 -14.07 -1.60
CA LEU A 400 -8.74 -14.15 -0.15
C LEU A 400 -9.26 -12.88 0.54
N ALA A 401 -8.98 -11.69 0.00
CA ALA A 401 -9.47 -10.43 0.56
C ALA A 401 -11.00 -10.31 0.46
N LEU A 402 -11.58 -10.66 -0.69
CA LEU A 402 -13.04 -10.65 -0.87
C LEU A 402 -13.73 -11.65 0.06
N VAL A 403 -13.22 -12.87 0.16
CA VAL A 403 -13.74 -13.90 1.07
C VAL A 403 -13.63 -13.42 2.52
N SER A 404 -12.46 -12.92 2.91
CA SER A 404 -12.22 -12.41 4.26
C SER A 404 -13.24 -11.36 4.67
N GLN A 405 -13.35 -10.32 3.85
CA GLN A 405 -14.09 -9.12 4.21
C GLN A 405 -15.62 -9.29 4.04
N TRP A 406 -16.03 -9.83 2.89
CA TRP A 406 -17.42 -9.84 2.47
C TRP A 406 -18.17 -11.12 2.80
N LEU A 407 -17.49 -12.28 2.77
CA LEU A 407 -18.13 -13.57 3.04
C LEU A 407 -17.97 -14.03 4.50
N ILE A 408 -16.92 -13.58 5.20
CA ILE A 408 -16.68 -14.02 6.57
C ILE A 408 -16.87 -12.85 7.54
N GLN A 409 -16.09 -11.78 7.46
CA GLN A 409 -16.04 -10.77 8.51
C GLN A 409 -17.35 -10.01 8.70
N ILE A 410 -17.92 -9.45 7.64
CA ILE A 410 -19.17 -8.68 7.72
C ILE A 410 -20.36 -9.55 8.13
N PRO A 411 -20.64 -10.73 7.49
CA PRO A 411 -21.73 -11.58 7.91
C PRO A 411 -21.57 -12.12 9.33
N LEU A 412 -20.33 -12.47 9.73
CA LEU A 412 -20.04 -12.94 11.08
C LEU A 412 -20.26 -11.83 12.12
N ALA A 413 -19.79 -10.62 11.85
CA ALA A 413 -20.00 -9.46 12.72
C ALA A 413 -21.48 -9.16 12.90
N TRP A 414 -22.24 -9.15 11.80
CA TRP A 414 -23.68 -8.96 11.84
C TRP A 414 -24.39 -10.10 12.58
N GLY A 415 -24.06 -11.35 12.26
CA GLY A 415 -24.65 -12.53 12.88
C GLY A 415 -24.39 -12.60 14.39
N LEU A 416 -23.14 -12.41 14.82
CA LEU A 416 -22.78 -12.45 16.24
C LEU A 416 -23.37 -11.29 17.03
N SER A 417 -23.50 -10.10 16.44
CA SER A 417 -24.05 -8.94 17.14
C SER A 417 -25.57 -8.96 17.26
N HIS A 418 -26.30 -9.56 16.31
CA HIS A 418 -27.78 -9.52 16.26
C HIS A 418 -28.45 -10.79 16.77
N TYR A 419 -27.85 -11.97 16.54
CA TYR A 419 -28.47 -13.26 16.89
C TYR A 419 -27.88 -13.95 18.10
N THR A 420 -26.89 -13.34 18.77
CA THR A 420 -26.32 -13.90 19.98
C THR A 420 -26.41 -12.91 21.15
N SER A 421 -26.29 -13.43 22.38
CA SER A 421 -26.24 -12.61 23.60
C SER A 421 -24.96 -11.74 23.73
N LEU A 422 -24.05 -11.84 22.76
CA LEU A 422 -22.78 -11.10 22.79
C LEU A 422 -22.93 -9.61 22.47
N GLY A 423 -23.97 -9.21 21.72
CA GLY A 423 -24.20 -7.80 21.37
C GLY A 423 -22.97 -7.16 20.73
N VAL A 424 -22.51 -6.02 21.27
CA VAL A 424 -21.32 -5.30 20.79
C VAL A 424 -20.06 -6.18 20.79
N SER A 425 -19.89 -7.06 21.79
CA SER A 425 -18.74 -7.97 21.84
C SER A 425 -18.72 -8.96 20.69
N GLY A 426 -19.91 -9.37 20.19
CA GLY A 426 -20.04 -10.24 19.00
C GLY A 426 -19.43 -9.61 17.74
N LEU A 427 -19.61 -8.30 17.57
CA LEU A 427 -18.98 -7.55 16.48
C LEU A 427 -17.46 -7.58 16.55
N TRP A 428 -16.91 -7.44 17.78
CA TRP A 428 -15.46 -7.49 18.00
C TRP A 428 -14.87 -8.89 17.78
N TRP A 429 -15.57 -9.95 18.15
CA TRP A 429 -15.16 -11.34 17.93
C TRP A 429 -15.06 -11.71 16.45
N ALA A 430 -15.76 -11.03 15.57
CA ALA A 430 -15.66 -11.29 14.14
C ALA A 430 -14.25 -11.08 13.59
N PHE A 431 -13.46 -10.15 14.16
CA PHE A 431 -12.09 -9.88 13.71
C PHE A 431 -11.13 -11.03 13.98
N PRO A 432 -10.92 -11.49 15.23
CA PRO A 432 -9.98 -12.57 15.51
C PRO A 432 -10.39 -13.89 14.87
N ILE A 433 -11.71 -14.20 14.79
CA ILE A 433 -12.20 -15.40 14.12
C ILE A 433 -11.88 -15.35 12.63
N THR A 434 -12.16 -14.22 11.96
CA THR A 434 -11.83 -14.04 10.55
C THR A 434 -10.32 -14.15 10.33
N ASN A 435 -9.51 -13.50 11.16
CA ASN A 435 -8.05 -13.56 11.05
C ASN A 435 -7.52 -14.99 11.20
N LEU A 436 -8.08 -15.79 12.09
CA LEU A 436 -7.69 -17.19 12.29
C LEU A 436 -8.04 -18.04 11.07
N LEU A 437 -9.29 -17.95 10.59
CA LEU A 437 -9.74 -18.69 9.41
C LEU A 437 -8.91 -18.34 8.16
N MET A 438 -8.68 -17.04 7.97
CA MET A 438 -7.93 -16.55 6.82
C MET A 438 -6.45 -16.88 6.89
N ALA A 439 -5.84 -16.88 8.09
CA ALA A 439 -4.47 -17.35 8.24
C ALA A 439 -4.33 -18.83 7.84
N GLY A 440 -5.26 -19.68 8.26
CA GLY A 440 -5.30 -21.09 7.88
C GLY A 440 -5.46 -21.26 6.36
N LEU A 441 -6.39 -20.54 5.73
CA LEU A 441 -6.58 -20.57 4.28
C LEU A 441 -5.34 -20.05 3.54
N THR A 442 -4.75 -18.96 4.00
CA THR A 442 -3.55 -18.38 3.40
C THR A 442 -2.36 -19.36 3.44
N ILE A 443 -2.13 -20.03 4.57
CA ILE A 443 -1.11 -21.07 4.71
C ILE A 443 -1.41 -22.22 3.75
N MET A 444 -2.64 -22.72 3.72
CA MET A 444 -3.05 -23.81 2.85
C MET A 444 -2.78 -23.50 1.36
N PHE A 445 -3.16 -22.30 0.90
CA PHE A 445 -2.87 -21.89 -0.48
C PHE A 445 -1.38 -21.68 -0.74
N PHE A 446 -0.63 -21.16 0.25
CA PHE A 446 0.81 -20.97 0.14
C PHE A 446 1.56 -22.30 -0.04
N GLU A 447 1.20 -23.35 0.73
CA GLU A 447 1.83 -24.66 0.62
C GLU A 447 1.49 -25.36 -0.71
N ARG A 448 0.37 -25.00 -1.36
CA ARG A 448 -0.05 -25.51 -2.67
C ARG A 448 0.53 -24.72 -3.86
N ILE A 449 1.42 -23.75 -3.65
CA ILE A 449 2.06 -23.05 -4.74
C ILE A 449 2.95 -24.02 -5.52
N ASP A 450 2.76 -24.09 -6.82
CA ASP A 450 3.74 -24.71 -7.72
C ASP A 450 4.86 -23.69 -7.97
N TRP A 451 5.91 -23.82 -7.17
CA TRP A 451 7.05 -22.91 -7.18
C TRP A 451 7.90 -23.03 -8.45
N GLN A 452 7.90 -24.20 -9.12
CA GLN A 452 8.67 -24.44 -10.33
C GLN A 452 8.04 -23.73 -11.55
N ARG A 453 6.71 -23.65 -11.58
CA ARG A 453 5.95 -22.99 -12.68
C ARG A 453 5.60 -21.52 -12.40
N SER A 454 6.15 -20.93 -11.34
CA SER A 454 5.81 -19.56 -10.92
C SER A 454 6.62 -18.48 -11.65
N THR A 455 7.46 -18.84 -12.63
CA THR A 455 8.30 -17.90 -13.39
C THR A 455 7.50 -17.26 -14.51
N LEU A 456 7.37 -15.93 -14.47
CA LEU A 456 6.67 -15.15 -15.51
C LEU A 456 7.59 -14.77 -16.69
N THR A 457 8.90 -14.93 -16.53
CA THR A 457 9.90 -14.56 -17.55
C THR A 457 9.79 -15.38 -18.82
N HIS A 458 9.36 -16.64 -18.75
CA HIS A 458 9.15 -17.50 -19.92
C HIS A 458 8.03 -17.00 -20.83
N SER A 459 6.96 -16.46 -20.28
CA SER A 459 5.85 -15.90 -21.07
C SER A 459 6.20 -14.58 -21.75
N LEU A 460 7.19 -13.85 -21.21
CA LEU A 460 7.66 -12.57 -21.76
C LEU A 460 8.83 -12.75 -22.75
N GLY A 461 9.61 -13.84 -22.65
CA GLY A 461 10.74 -14.14 -23.51
C GLY A 461 10.36 -14.86 -24.81
N ALA A 462 9.33 -15.69 -24.79
CA ALA A 462 8.88 -16.43 -25.97
C ALA A 462 8.38 -15.55 -27.13
N SER A 463 8.13 -14.27 -26.87
CA SER A 463 7.74 -13.28 -27.89
C SER A 463 8.93 -12.57 -28.56
N SER A 464 10.13 -12.62 -27.96
CA SER A 464 11.33 -11.98 -28.53
C SER A 464 12.13 -12.90 -29.47
N GLU A 465 11.95 -14.22 -29.39
CA GLU A 465 12.63 -15.19 -30.24
C GLU A 465 11.94 -15.45 -31.58
N LYS A 466 10.78 -14.83 -31.85
CA LYS A 466 10.09 -14.92 -33.13
C LYS A 466 10.41 -13.75 -34.11
N GLN A 467 11.61 -13.21 -34.08
CA GLN A 467 12.11 -12.50 -35.23
C GLN A 467 13.05 -13.44 -36.00
N PRO A 468 12.65 -13.96 -37.18
CA PRO A 468 13.61 -14.63 -38.02
C PRO A 468 14.59 -13.57 -38.51
N ASP A 469 15.89 -13.89 -38.41
CA ASP A 469 16.93 -13.24 -39.18
C ASP A 469 16.55 -13.36 -40.67
N THR A 470 16.07 -12.30 -41.25
CA THR A 470 15.99 -12.13 -42.69
C THR A 470 17.02 -11.09 -43.06
N VAL A 471 18.15 -11.63 -43.52
CA VAL A 471 19.09 -11.17 -44.54
C VAL A 471 19.11 -9.66 -44.85
#